data_4078372fcc96eb6118211f9a5a3df702
#
_entry.id   4078372fcc96eb6118211f9a5a3df702
#
_cell.length_a   1.000
_cell.length_b   1.000
_cell.length_c   1.000
_cell.angle_alpha   90.00
_cell.angle_beta   90.00
_cell.angle_gamma   90.00
#
_symmetry.space_group_name_H-M   'P 1'
#
loop_
_entity.id
_entity.type
_entity.pdbx_description
1 polymer ?
#
loop_
_entity_poly.entity_id
_entity_poly.type
_entity_poly.pdbx_seq_one_letter_code
_entity_poly.pdbx_strand_id
1 'polypeptide(L)'
;MAKLESRSYRSGDEYGIVELYNEVTGRCRTVEQHRWEWMETPQGIGSILVITESESGEIVGHHGLIPINADYLGQNLLIGKTENTILHPKYLGTGIYFIHEKKFLQEAMKRFDLLYTTFAHGTPYKIRRKLGYKAVGKYLTYEKIIRKAYLQKTMDALIAKKISNSALKTFCKFLNRIFSGSLMVFFARWGKIDNSIGFEIVEDIDGIDNEIDQFCDRNKGKFGITINRTSEYLKWRIFKNPHLKYSFLLARKFDKVIGYVITKHSTANVDKCEIVDLVCEQNDEIIFNTLLKAAVKRLKEAKVGAVSFTTLNSNNFLNRRLIKNGFLPVQKIASFVFKRLTSDISIERSVLLAKVINQNISSIKLYNPSCWYYTDLFNEGLS
;
A
#
# COMPACT_ATOMS: atom_id res chain seq x y z
N MET A 1 17.25 -23.94 -27.41
CA MET A 1 16.63 -22.98 -26.46
C MET A 1 17.37 -21.67 -26.59
N ALA A 2 16.66 -20.55 -26.66
CA ALA A 2 17.29 -19.24 -26.71
C ALA A 2 18.18 -19.03 -25.48
N LYS A 3 19.39 -18.53 -25.69
CA LYS A 3 20.32 -18.22 -24.59
C LYS A 3 19.88 -16.93 -23.92
N LEU A 4 19.60 -17.00 -22.63
CA LEU A 4 19.14 -15.87 -21.82
C LEU A 4 20.29 -15.32 -20.96
N GLU A 5 20.39 -13.99 -20.89
CA GLU A 5 21.38 -13.29 -20.08
C GLU A 5 20.70 -12.31 -19.12
N SER A 6 21.16 -12.29 -17.85
CA SER A 6 20.75 -11.28 -16.87
C SER A 6 21.82 -10.21 -16.73
N ARG A 7 21.46 -8.94 -16.96
CA ARG A 7 22.36 -7.78 -16.89
C ARG A 7 21.72 -6.58 -16.19
N SER A 8 22.54 -5.65 -15.77
CA SER A 8 22.09 -4.36 -15.26
C SER A 8 21.47 -3.53 -16.39
N TYR A 9 20.58 -2.61 -15.98
CA TYR A 9 19.96 -1.63 -16.86
C TYR A 9 20.99 -0.79 -17.63
N ARG A 10 20.64 -0.45 -18.86
CA ARG A 10 21.35 0.51 -19.73
C ARG A 10 20.35 1.55 -20.22
N SER A 11 20.81 2.77 -20.47
CA SER A 11 19.97 3.82 -21.07
C SER A 11 19.36 3.33 -22.38
N GLY A 12 18.04 3.49 -22.54
CA GLY A 12 17.27 2.97 -23.67
C GLY A 12 16.51 1.66 -23.37
N ASP A 13 16.87 0.93 -22.30
CA ASP A 13 16.15 -0.29 -21.90
C ASP A 13 14.71 -0.01 -21.44
N GLU A 14 14.42 1.22 -21.02
CA GLU A 14 13.08 1.61 -20.59
C GLU A 14 11.99 1.37 -21.64
N TYR A 15 12.33 1.46 -22.91
CA TYR A 15 11.40 1.19 -24.01
C TYR A 15 11.01 -0.30 -24.04
N GLY A 16 11.99 -1.20 -24.07
CA GLY A 16 11.74 -2.64 -24.07
C GLY A 16 11.14 -3.13 -22.74
N ILE A 17 11.47 -2.51 -21.60
CA ILE A 17 10.85 -2.82 -20.31
C ILE A 17 9.35 -2.46 -20.32
N VAL A 18 9.00 -1.29 -20.87
CA VAL A 18 7.60 -0.84 -20.97
C VAL A 18 6.82 -1.71 -21.95
N GLU A 19 7.42 -2.08 -23.07
CA GLU A 19 6.81 -3.01 -24.04
C GLU A 19 6.51 -4.36 -23.40
N LEU A 20 7.50 -4.99 -22.78
CA LEU A 20 7.33 -6.24 -22.02
C LEU A 20 6.24 -6.12 -20.93
N TYR A 21 6.23 -5.00 -20.18
CA TYR A 21 5.22 -4.78 -19.15
C TYR A 21 3.82 -4.73 -19.75
N ASN A 22 3.63 -3.99 -20.83
CA ASN A 22 2.32 -3.83 -21.47
C ASN A 22 1.83 -5.14 -22.08
N GLU A 23 2.72 -5.89 -22.74
CA GLU A 23 2.41 -7.20 -23.31
C GLU A 23 1.97 -8.20 -22.23
N VAL A 24 2.76 -8.34 -21.16
CA VAL A 24 2.50 -9.36 -20.12
C VAL A 24 1.31 -9.01 -19.25
N THR A 25 1.06 -7.72 -18.98
CA THR A 25 0.00 -7.30 -18.07
C THR A 25 -1.30 -6.87 -18.75
N GLY A 26 -1.27 -6.62 -20.06
CA GLY A 26 -2.39 -6.05 -20.82
C GLY A 26 -2.67 -4.58 -20.45
N ARG A 27 -1.73 -3.89 -19.85
CA ARG A 27 -1.84 -2.47 -19.46
C ARG A 27 -1.20 -1.56 -20.50
N CYS A 28 -1.33 -0.25 -20.30
CA CYS A 28 -0.80 0.79 -21.19
C CYS A 28 0.11 1.75 -20.39
N ARG A 29 1.22 1.23 -19.88
CA ARG A 29 2.24 2.07 -19.23
C ARG A 29 2.99 2.89 -20.28
N THR A 30 3.32 4.14 -19.96
CA THR A 30 4.18 4.98 -20.79
C THR A 30 5.62 4.97 -20.30
N VAL A 31 6.55 5.42 -21.17
CA VAL A 31 7.97 5.56 -20.79
C VAL A 31 8.16 6.62 -19.71
N GLU A 32 7.38 7.72 -19.76
CA GLU A 32 7.41 8.77 -18.73
C GLU A 32 7.01 8.22 -17.37
N GLN A 33 5.97 7.39 -17.32
CA GLN A 33 5.54 6.72 -16.08
C GLN A 33 6.62 5.79 -15.55
N HIS A 34 7.32 5.07 -16.43
CA HIS A 34 8.46 4.24 -16.03
C HIS A 34 9.62 5.10 -15.51
N ARG A 35 9.96 6.20 -16.18
CA ARG A 35 11.03 7.12 -15.75
C ARG A 35 10.73 7.73 -14.40
N TRP A 36 9.52 8.24 -14.18
CA TRP A 36 9.11 8.75 -12.89
C TRP A 36 9.32 7.72 -11.78
N GLU A 37 8.90 6.47 -11.99
CA GLU A 37 8.98 5.43 -10.97
C GLU A 37 10.43 5.00 -10.66
N TRP A 38 11.29 4.93 -11.67
CA TRP A 38 12.59 4.30 -11.55
C TRP A 38 13.78 5.25 -11.61
N MET A 39 13.66 6.38 -12.32
CA MET A 39 14.76 7.30 -12.59
C MET A 39 14.68 8.59 -11.77
N GLU A 40 13.48 9.00 -11.37
CA GLU A 40 13.22 10.29 -10.74
C GLU A 40 12.96 10.15 -9.24
N THR A 41 13.39 9.06 -8.60
CA THR A 41 13.19 8.90 -7.17
C THR A 41 14.10 9.84 -6.37
N PRO A 42 13.66 10.33 -5.20
CA PRO A 42 14.49 11.21 -4.36
C PRO A 42 15.85 10.62 -3.93
N GLN A 43 15.95 9.29 -3.92
CA GLN A 43 17.17 8.57 -3.54
C GLN A 43 17.97 8.12 -4.77
N GLY A 44 17.73 8.76 -5.92
CA GLY A 44 18.40 8.46 -7.19
C GLY A 44 17.80 7.25 -7.92
N ILE A 45 18.44 6.87 -9.00
CA ILE A 45 17.95 5.83 -9.92
C ILE A 45 17.76 4.50 -9.19
N GLY A 46 16.64 3.82 -9.48
CA GLY A 46 16.34 2.46 -9.01
C GLY A 46 17.41 1.44 -9.40
N SER A 47 17.52 0.38 -8.64
CA SER A 47 18.37 -0.75 -9.04
C SER A 47 17.54 -1.66 -9.94
N ILE A 48 17.91 -1.73 -11.23
CA ILE A 48 17.15 -2.46 -12.25
C ILE A 48 18.05 -3.51 -12.91
N LEU A 49 17.56 -4.75 -13.00
CA LEU A 49 18.11 -5.80 -13.81
C LEU A 49 17.10 -6.25 -14.87
N VAL A 50 17.62 -6.52 -16.05
CA VAL A 50 16.85 -7.07 -17.17
C VAL A 50 17.35 -8.47 -17.52
N ILE A 51 16.46 -9.28 -18.08
CA ILE A 51 16.81 -10.53 -18.77
C ILE A 51 16.63 -10.27 -20.24
N THR A 52 17.68 -10.51 -21.04
CA THR A 52 17.66 -10.36 -22.48
C THR A 52 17.85 -11.69 -23.16
N GLU A 53 17.23 -11.89 -24.32
CA GLU A 53 17.57 -12.95 -25.26
C GLU A 53 18.87 -12.58 -25.98
N SER A 54 19.88 -13.47 -25.94
CA SER A 54 21.25 -13.12 -26.39
C SER A 54 21.36 -12.87 -27.89
N GLU A 55 20.49 -13.46 -28.71
CA GLU A 55 20.53 -13.34 -30.18
C GLU A 55 19.82 -12.09 -30.69
N SER A 56 18.63 -11.79 -30.16
CA SER A 56 17.82 -10.64 -30.57
C SER A 56 18.13 -9.37 -29.78
N GLY A 57 18.66 -9.51 -28.56
CA GLY A 57 18.79 -8.40 -27.61
C GLY A 57 17.47 -7.99 -26.93
N GLU A 58 16.37 -8.68 -27.24
CA GLU A 58 15.04 -8.40 -26.72
C GLU A 58 15.01 -8.54 -25.19
N ILE A 59 14.32 -7.60 -24.50
CA ILE A 59 14.11 -7.65 -23.06
C ILE A 59 12.90 -8.54 -22.77
N VAL A 60 13.17 -9.68 -22.16
CA VAL A 60 12.18 -10.71 -21.83
C VAL A 60 11.92 -10.85 -20.34
N GLY A 61 12.63 -10.10 -19.51
CA GLY A 61 12.42 -10.05 -18.07
C GLY A 61 12.90 -8.75 -17.45
N HIS A 62 12.22 -8.34 -16.37
CA HIS A 62 12.52 -7.13 -15.60
C HIS A 62 12.33 -7.38 -14.13
N HIS A 63 13.23 -6.84 -13.32
CA HIS A 63 13.12 -6.76 -11.88
C HIS A 63 13.81 -5.50 -11.38
N GLY A 64 13.16 -4.79 -10.45
CA GLY A 64 13.74 -3.57 -9.89
C GLY A 64 13.52 -3.42 -8.39
N LEU A 65 14.36 -2.56 -7.80
CA LEU A 65 14.24 -2.05 -6.44
C LEU A 65 14.15 -0.54 -6.49
N ILE A 66 13.05 0.01 -6.02
CA ILE A 66 12.88 1.44 -5.80
C ILE A 66 13.58 1.80 -4.49
N PRO A 67 14.55 2.73 -4.49
CA PRO A 67 15.22 3.17 -3.27
C PRO A 67 14.32 4.12 -2.49
N ILE A 68 14.17 3.86 -1.20
CA ILE A 68 13.32 4.64 -0.31
C ILE A 68 14.05 4.83 1.02
N ASN A 69 14.06 6.05 1.55
CA ASN A 69 14.52 6.28 2.91
C ASN A 69 13.46 5.86 3.93
N ALA A 70 13.86 5.18 4.97
CA ALA A 70 13.00 4.74 6.06
C ALA A 70 13.55 5.16 7.42
N ASP A 71 12.66 5.39 8.35
CA ASP A 71 12.97 5.53 9.78
C ASP A 71 12.88 4.14 10.43
N TYR A 72 13.98 3.66 10.94
CA TYR A 72 14.05 2.46 11.77
C TYR A 72 14.34 2.87 13.22
N LEU A 73 13.30 3.12 13.99
CA LEU A 73 13.40 3.48 15.41
C LEU A 73 14.34 4.70 15.68
N GLY A 74 14.31 5.68 14.80
CA GLY A 74 15.15 6.89 14.85
C GLY A 74 16.43 6.82 13.99
N GLN A 75 16.75 5.68 13.39
CA GLN A 75 17.86 5.52 12.46
C GLN A 75 17.38 5.60 11.01
N ASN A 76 18.09 6.32 10.17
CA ASN A 76 17.79 6.33 8.73
C ASN A 76 18.38 5.07 8.09
N LEU A 77 17.56 4.41 7.27
CA LEU A 77 17.94 3.28 6.43
C LEU A 77 17.61 3.59 4.98
N LEU A 78 18.45 3.10 4.07
CA LEU A 78 18.09 3.02 2.66
C LEU A 78 17.47 1.63 2.40
N ILE A 79 16.17 1.61 2.10
CA ILE A 79 15.44 0.37 1.85
C ILE A 79 15.11 0.22 0.37
N GLY A 80 15.15 -1.02 -0.13
CA GLY A 80 14.78 -1.35 -1.50
C GLY A 80 13.38 -1.96 -1.56
N LYS A 81 12.44 -1.27 -2.21
CA LYS A 81 11.11 -1.82 -2.51
C LYS A 81 11.16 -2.62 -3.79
N THR A 82 10.91 -3.92 -3.70
CA THR A 82 10.77 -4.77 -4.89
C THR A 82 9.51 -4.43 -5.65
N GLU A 83 9.66 -4.20 -6.95
CA GLU A 83 8.53 -3.86 -7.81
C GLU A 83 8.66 -4.43 -9.21
N ASN A 84 7.51 -4.62 -9.89
CA ASN A 84 7.41 -4.98 -11.32
C ASN A 84 8.32 -6.14 -11.72
N THR A 85 8.30 -7.22 -10.95
CA THR A 85 9.00 -8.45 -11.32
C THR A 85 8.22 -9.15 -12.43
N ILE A 86 8.71 -9.09 -13.65
CA ILE A 86 8.06 -9.60 -14.84
C ILE A 86 9.01 -10.52 -15.58
N LEU A 87 8.48 -11.61 -16.10
CA LEU A 87 9.13 -12.51 -17.06
C LEU A 87 8.12 -12.85 -18.15
N HIS A 88 8.55 -12.74 -19.39
CA HIS A 88 7.70 -13.11 -20.53
C HIS A 88 7.24 -14.57 -20.41
N PRO A 89 5.95 -14.87 -20.64
CA PRO A 89 5.36 -16.20 -20.41
C PRO A 89 6.10 -17.36 -21.12
N LYS A 90 6.68 -17.11 -22.30
CA LYS A 90 7.49 -18.08 -23.08
C LYS A 90 8.65 -18.69 -22.29
N TYR A 91 9.16 -17.96 -21.26
CA TYR A 91 10.33 -18.39 -20.49
C TYR A 91 9.97 -18.87 -19.06
N LEU A 92 8.69 -19.00 -18.75
CA LEU A 92 8.25 -19.57 -17.48
C LEU A 92 8.68 -21.04 -17.38
N GLY A 93 9.11 -21.45 -16.19
CA GLY A 93 9.55 -22.84 -15.93
C GLY A 93 11.00 -23.13 -16.30
N THR A 94 11.72 -22.23 -16.97
CA THR A 94 13.14 -22.45 -17.38
C THR A 94 14.14 -22.33 -16.22
N GLY A 95 13.70 -21.88 -15.03
CA GLY A 95 14.60 -21.65 -13.89
C GLY A 95 15.36 -20.32 -13.94
N ILE A 96 15.32 -19.60 -15.07
CA ILE A 96 16.04 -18.32 -15.25
C ILE A 96 15.64 -17.27 -14.21
N TYR A 97 14.37 -17.25 -13.81
CA TYR A 97 13.89 -16.32 -12.79
C TYR A 97 14.62 -16.48 -11.44
N PHE A 98 14.92 -17.72 -11.01
CA PHE A 98 15.64 -17.95 -9.77
C PHE A 98 17.10 -17.46 -9.85
N ILE A 99 17.77 -17.72 -10.99
CA ILE A 99 19.14 -17.27 -11.24
C ILE A 99 19.20 -15.75 -11.25
N HIS A 100 18.24 -15.11 -11.93
CA HIS A 100 18.10 -13.67 -12.00
C HIS A 100 17.88 -13.04 -10.61
N GLU A 101 16.94 -13.56 -9.82
CA GLU A 101 16.67 -13.10 -8.45
C GLU A 101 17.90 -13.23 -7.55
N LYS A 102 18.68 -14.32 -7.70
CA LYS A 102 19.92 -14.50 -6.94
C LYS A 102 20.97 -13.45 -7.31
N LYS A 103 21.18 -13.17 -8.60
CA LYS A 103 22.07 -12.13 -9.08
C LYS A 103 21.62 -10.76 -8.61
N PHE A 104 20.34 -10.47 -8.74
CA PHE A 104 19.73 -9.22 -8.30
C PHE A 104 19.94 -8.97 -6.81
N LEU A 105 19.76 -9.99 -5.99
CA LEU A 105 20.01 -9.89 -4.55
C LEU A 105 21.47 -9.56 -4.23
N GLN A 106 22.44 -10.15 -4.96
CA GLN A 106 23.86 -9.83 -4.79
C GLN A 106 24.17 -8.35 -5.08
N GLU A 107 23.57 -7.79 -6.12
CA GLU A 107 23.70 -6.35 -6.42
C GLU A 107 23.01 -5.47 -5.37
N ALA A 108 21.82 -5.86 -4.94
CA ALA A 108 21.06 -5.15 -3.91
C ALA A 108 21.81 -5.07 -2.56
N MET A 109 22.54 -6.12 -2.19
CA MET A 109 23.32 -6.17 -0.96
C MET A 109 24.44 -5.12 -0.89
N LYS A 110 24.84 -4.56 -2.03
CA LYS A 110 25.87 -3.51 -2.09
C LYS A 110 25.32 -2.11 -1.79
N ARG A 111 24.00 -1.93 -1.85
CA ARG A 111 23.36 -0.61 -1.80
C ARG A 111 22.38 -0.44 -0.64
N PHE A 112 21.61 -1.47 -0.32
CA PHE A 112 20.47 -1.35 0.59
C PHE A 112 20.74 -1.97 1.96
N ASP A 113 20.15 -1.37 2.99
CA ASP A 113 20.16 -1.91 4.35
C ASP A 113 19.10 -3.01 4.53
N LEU A 114 17.98 -2.88 3.82
CA LEU A 114 16.81 -3.73 3.93
C LEU A 114 16.08 -3.81 2.58
N LEU A 115 15.60 -4.99 2.22
CA LEU A 115 14.71 -5.17 1.08
C LEU A 115 13.32 -5.56 1.57
N TYR A 116 12.28 -5.08 0.88
CA TYR A 116 10.92 -5.52 1.16
C TYR A 116 10.10 -5.67 -0.12
N THR A 117 9.07 -6.51 -0.04
CA THR A 117 8.06 -6.67 -1.09
C THR A 117 6.68 -6.74 -0.46
N THR A 118 5.75 -6.09 -1.11
CA THR A 118 4.35 -6.04 -0.71
C THR A 118 3.54 -7.08 -1.49
N PHE A 119 2.41 -7.51 -0.95
CA PHE A 119 1.47 -8.45 -1.58
C PHE A 119 2.10 -9.73 -2.15
N ALA A 120 3.14 -10.24 -1.49
CA ALA A 120 3.83 -11.45 -1.95
C ALA A 120 2.91 -12.67 -1.89
N HIS A 121 2.74 -13.34 -3.03
CA HIS A 121 1.98 -14.58 -3.17
C HIS A 121 2.57 -15.44 -4.31
N GLY A 122 2.07 -16.68 -4.47
CA GLY A 122 2.43 -17.56 -5.58
C GLY A 122 3.91 -17.92 -5.68
N THR A 123 4.41 -18.05 -6.91
CA THR A 123 5.80 -18.44 -7.22
C THR A 123 6.83 -17.42 -6.73
N PRO A 124 6.66 -16.09 -6.93
CA PRO A 124 7.57 -15.09 -6.38
C PRO A 124 7.72 -15.17 -4.86
N TYR A 125 6.63 -15.41 -4.12
CA TYR A 125 6.69 -15.65 -2.68
C TYR A 125 7.59 -16.82 -2.33
N LYS A 126 7.41 -18.00 -2.99
CA LYS A 126 8.19 -19.21 -2.72
C LYS A 126 9.68 -18.99 -2.99
N ILE A 127 10.02 -18.31 -4.09
CA ILE A 127 11.41 -18.01 -4.48
C ILE A 127 12.06 -17.06 -3.48
N ARG A 128 11.41 -15.97 -3.12
CA ARG A 128 11.94 -15.01 -2.14
C ARG A 128 12.14 -15.66 -0.77
N ARG A 129 11.23 -16.55 -0.35
CA ARG A 129 11.41 -17.33 0.89
C ARG A 129 12.69 -18.18 0.84
N LYS A 130 12.96 -18.86 -0.30
CA LYS A 130 14.21 -19.62 -0.51
C LYS A 130 15.46 -18.73 -0.50
N LEU A 131 15.33 -17.48 -0.94
CA LEU A 131 16.40 -16.47 -0.93
C LEU A 131 16.54 -15.74 0.41
N GLY A 132 15.86 -16.20 1.46
CA GLY A 132 16.05 -15.72 2.82
C GLY A 132 15.16 -14.53 3.22
N TYR A 133 14.16 -14.16 2.41
CA TYR A 133 13.13 -13.22 2.87
C TYR A 133 12.26 -13.90 3.94
N LYS A 134 11.92 -13.15 4.97
CA LYS A 134 11.01 -13.59 6.05
C LYS A 134 9.71 -12.80 6.03
N ALA A 135 8.63 -13.42 6.50
CA ALA A 135 7.35 -12.75 6.66
C ALA A 135 7.41 -11.79 7.85
N VAL A 136 7.01 -10.55 7.62
CA VAL A 136 6.80 -9.54 8.65
C VAL A 136 5.38 -9.66 9.20
N GLY A 137 4.37 -9.61 8.32
CA GLY A 137 2.98 -9.68 8.73
C GLY A 137 2.03 -9.83 7.55
N LYS A 138 0.78 -10.16 7.87
CA LYS A 138 -0.32 -10.22 6.89
C LYS A 138 -1.04 -8.88 6.87
N TYR A 139 -1.53 -8.50 5.71
CA TYR A 139 -2.36 -7.30 5.57
C TYR A 139 -3.75 -7.49 6.16
N LEU A 140 -4.27 -6.41 6.69
CA LEU A 140 -5.63 -6.32 7.18
C LEU A 140 -6.22 -4.97 6.75
N THR A 141 -7.25 -5.02 5.92
CA THR A 141 -7.98 -3.84 5.48
C THR A 141 -9.16 -3.59 6.39
N TYR A 142 -9.22 -2.40 6.95
CA TYR A 142 -10.34 -1.88 7.71
C TYR A 142 -11.20 -1.02 6.78
N GLU A 143 -12.51 -1.11 6.95
CA GLU A 143 -13.46 -0.31 6.16
C GLU A 143 -14.47 0.37 7.07
N LYS A 144 -14.73 1.65 6.78
CA LYS A 144 -15.81 2.41 7.37
C LYS A 144 -16.83 2.73 6.31
N ILE A 145 -18.04 2.24 6.50
CA ILE A 145 -19.17 2.58 5.63
C ILE A 145 -19.65 3.98 5.97
N ILE A 146 -19.75 4.84 4.98
CA ILE A 146 -20.16 6.25 5.12
C ILE A 146 -21.63 6.41 4.76
N ARG A 147 -22.12 5.66 3.77
CA ARG A 147 -23.49 5.76 3.25
C ARG A 147 -24.22 4.44 3.32
N LYS A 148 -25.44 4.46 3.91
CA LYS A 148 -26.31 3.28 4.02
C LYS A 148 -26.58 2.64 2.66
N ALA A 149 -26.79 3.43 1.61
CA ALA A 149 -27.02 2.94 0.26
C ALA A 149 -25.88 2.08 -0.29
N TYR A 150 -24.61 2.47 0.00
CA TYR A 150 -23.44 1.67 -0.36
C TYR A 150 -23.45 0.31 0.34
N LEU A 151 -23.72 0.30 1.66
CA LEU A 151 -23.83 -0.95 2.42
C LEU A 151 -24.88 -1.87 1.83
N GLN A 152 -26.08 -1.33 1.57
CA GLN A 152 -27.19 -2.10 0.99
C GLN A 152 -26.83 -2.67 -0.38
N LYS A 153 -26.28 -1.85 -1.29
CA LYS A 153 -25.82 -2.26 -2.63
C LYS A 153 -24.79 -3.40 -2.55
N THR A 154 -23.80 -3.26 -1.66
CA THR A 154 -22.74 -4.26 -1.47
C THR A 154 -23.28 -5.58 -0.92
N MET A 155 -24.14 -5.51 0.08
CA MET A 155 -24.79 -6.71 0.66
C MET A 155 -25.73 -7.38 -0.34
N ASP A 156 -26.51 -6.62 -1.09
CA ASP A 156 -27.42 -7.15 -2.12
C ASP A 156 -26.64 -7.86 -3.24
N ALA A 157 -25.48 -7.32 -3.65
CA ALA A 157 -24.59 -7.97 -4.62
C ALA A 157 -24.03 -9.30 -4.09
N LEU A 158 -23.62 -9.32 -2.82
CA LEU A 158 -23.15 -10.56 -2.17
C LEU A 158 -24.25 -11.62 -2.05
N ILE A 159 -25.46 -11.21 -1.64
CA ILE A 159 -26.65 -12.10 -1.59
C ILE A 159 -26.94 -12.65 -2.98
N ALA A 160 -26.93 -11.80 -4.01
CA ALA A 160 -27.18 -12.21 -5.40
C ALA A 160 -26.18 -13.26 -5.90
N LYS A 161 -24.90 -13.13 -5.51
CA LYS A 161 -23.80 -14.03 -5.91
C LYS A 161 -23.84 -15.37 -5.18
N LYS A 162 -24.31 -15.39 -3.92
CA LYS A 162 -24.18 -16.56 -3.02
C LYS A 162 -25.47 -17.36 -2.85
N ILE A 163 -26.64 -16.77 -3.12
CA ILE A 163 -27.92 -17.40 -2.94
C ILE A 163 -28.58 -17.65 -4.32
N SER A 164 -28.74 -18.90 -4.67
CA SER A 164 -29.39 -19.31 -5.93
C SER A 164 -30.90 -19.28 -5.82
N ASN A 165 -31.47 -19.67 -4.67
CA ASN A 165 -32.92 -19.72 -4.45
C ASN A 165 -33.53 -18.31 -4.47
N SER A 166 -34.49 -18.08 -5.38
CA SER A 166 -35.11 -16.77 -5.63
C SER A 166 -35.88 -16.22 -4.42
N ALA A 167 -36.67 -17.04 -3.75
CA ALA A 167 -37.47 -16.63 -2.59
C ALA A 167 -36.57 -16.27 -1.41
N LEU A 168 -35.55 -17.09 -1.13
CA LEU A 168 -34.57 -16.84 -0.09
C LEU A 168 -33.73 -15.59 -0.38
N LYS A 169 -33.36 -15.36 -1.65
CA LYS A 169 -32.67 -14.15 -2.09
C LYS A 169 -33.49 -12.88 -1.80
N THR A 170 -34.78 -12.89 -2.14
CA THR A 170 -35.69 -11.77 -1.89
C THR A 170 -35.85 -11.51 -0.39
N PHE A 171 -36.03 -12.55 0.39
CA PHE A 171 -36.12 -12.47 1.86
C PHE A 171 -34.82 -11.89 2.48
N CYS A 172 -33.64 -12.37 2.06
CA CYS A 172 -32.36 -11.85 2.54
C CYS A 172 -32.13 -10.37 2.16
N LYS A 173 -32.56 -9.94 0.97
CA LYS A 173 -32.51 -8.52 0.59
C LYS A 173 -33.46 -7.65 1.42
N PHE A 174 -34.65 -8.16 1.74
CA PHE A 174 -35.57 -7.47 2.65
C PHE A 174 -34.96 -7.30 4.04
N LEU A 175 -34.39 -8.37 4.61
CA LEU A 175 -33.66 -8.30 5.89
C LEU A 175 -32.49 -7.32 5.84
N ASN A 176 -31.73 -7.27 4.74
CA ASN A 176 -30.64 -6.32 4.56
C ASN A 176 -31.12 -4.85 4.69
N ARG A 177 -32.29 -4.51 4.15
CA ARG A 177 -32.87 -3.16 4.27
C ARG A 177 -33.17 -2.78 5.73
N ILE A 178 -33.65 -3.75 6.54
CA ILE A 178 -33.95 -3.54 7.95
C ILE A 178 -32.65 -3.42 8.77
N PHE A 179 -31.76 -4.39 8.67
CA PHE A 179 -30.56 -4.48 9.52
C PHE A 179 -29.45 -3.50 9.12
N SER A 180 -29.40 -3.02 7.90
CA SER A 180 -28.39 -2.03 7.47
C SER A 180 -28.44 -0.75 8.31
N GLY A 181 -29.61 -0.34 8.82
CA GLY A 181 -29.74 0.80 9.72
C GLY A 181 -29.02 0.59 11.03
N SER A 182 -29.20 -0.56 11.67
CA SER A 182 -28.51 -0.92 12.92
C SER A 182 -27.01 -1.02 12.77
N LEU A 183 -26.54 -1.56 11.64
CA LEU A 183 -25.10 -1.62 11.32
C LEU A 183 -24.49 -0.21 11.15
N MET A 184 -25.24 0.76 10.63
CA MET A 184 -24.75 2.15 10.49
C MET A 184 -24.46 2.81 11.83
N VAL A 185 -25.13 2.43 12.91
CA VAL A 185 -24.81 2.92 14.27
C VAL A 185 -23.38 2.55 14.67
N PHE A 186 -22.92 1.38 14.27
CA PHE A 186 -21.55 0.96 14.55
C PHE A 186 -20.52 1.82 13.77
N PHE A 187 -20.80 2.11 12.51
CA PHE A 187 -19.95 2.96 11.67
C PHE A 187 -19.99 4.44 12.06
N ALA A 188 -21.01 4.87 12.83
CA ALA A 188 -21.10 6.24 13.33
C ALA A 188 -20.15 6.55 14.51
N ARG A 189 -19.47 5.54 15.06
CA ARG A 189 -18.57 5.71 16.21
C ARG A 189 -17.35 6.54 15.88
N TRP A 190 -16.91 7.34 16.88
CA TRP A 190 -15.69 8.12 16.83
C TRP A 190 -15.01 8.11 18.22
N GLY A 191 -13.68 8.12 18.21
CA GLY A 191 -12.87 8.41 19.39
C GLY A 191 -12.96 9.89 19.80
N LYS A 192 -12.28 10.24 20.90
CA LYS A 192 -12.15 11.64 21.30
C LYS A 192 -11.48 12.46 20.20
N ILE A 193 -11.95 13.68 20.00
CA ILE A 193 -11.47 14.62 18.96
C ILE A 193 -11.14 15.97 19.58
N ASP A 194 -10.30 16.75 18.90
CA ASP A 194 -9.99 18.14 19.23
C ASP A 194 -10.57 19.04 18.14
N ASN A 195 -11.57 19.84 18.49
CA ASN A 195 -12.23 20.75 17.54
C ASN A 195 -11.43 22.04 17.29
N SER A 196 -10.31 22.27 17.99
CA SER A 196 -9.44 23.43 17.79
C SER A 196 -8.44 23.23 16.63
N ILE A 197 -8.39 22.03 16.05
CA ILE A 197 -7.50 21.72 14.93
C ILE A 197 -8.11 22.26 13.64
N GLY A 198 -7.33 23.11 12.94
CA GLY A 198 -7.65 23.60 11.61
C GLY A 198 -7.21 22.61 10.53
N PHE A 199 -7.90 22.67 9.39
CA PHE A 199 -7.60 21.80 8.24
C PHE A 199 -7.54 22.61 6.96
N GLU A 200 -6.56 22.28 6.12
CA GLU A 200 -6.44 22.84 4.77
C GLU A 200 -6.17 21.72 3.75
N ILE A 201 -6.60 21.97 2.50
CA ILE A 201 -6.23 21.09 1.39
C ILE A 201 -4.98 21.64 0.76
N VAL A 202 -4.01 20.77 0.58
CA VAL A 202 -2.76 21.07 -0.09
C VAL A 202 -2.83 20.48 -1.49
N GLU A 203 -2.77 21.33 -2.50
CA GLU A 203 -2.76 20.94 -3.91
C GLU A 203 -1.33 20.76 -4.42
N ASP A 204 -0.37 21.50 -3.83
CA ASP A 204 1.06 21.38 -4.06
C ASP A 204 1.81 21.53 -2.74
N ILE A 205 2.89 20.80 -2.57
CA ILE A 205 3.73 20.85 -1.37
C ILE A 205 4.70 22.04 -1.38
N ASP A 206 4.91 22.65 -2.56
CA ASP A 206 5.78 23.82 -2.70
C ASP A 206 5.22 24.98 -1.83
N GLY A 207 6.05 25.52 -0.96
CA GLY A 207 5.67 26.53 0.02
C GLY A 207 5.40 26.03 1.45
N ILE A 208 5.19 24.71 1.63
CA ILE A 208 5.08 24.08 2.97
C ILE A 208 6.12 22.98 3.19
N ASP A 209 7.04 22.80 2.27
CA ASP A 209 8.12 21.79 2.29
C ASP A 209 8.91 21.84 3.60
N ASN A 210 9.38 23.02 4.02
CA ASN A 210 10.10 23.18 5.28
C ASN A 210 9.25 22.78 6.50
N GLU A 211 7.95 23.06 6.50
CA GLU A 211 7.07 22.71 7.61
C GLU A 211 6.83 21.19 7.68
N ILE A 212 6.72 20.54 6.53
CA ILE A 212 6.60 19.08 6.43
C ILE A 212 7.90 18.43 6.94
N ASP A 213 9.07 18.93 6.53
CA ASP A 213 10.36 18.37 6.96
C ASP A 213 10.56 18.56 8.47
N GLN A 214 10.25 19.74 9.02
CA GLN A 214 10.26 19.97 10.47
C GLN A 214 9.27 19.05 11.21
N PHE A 215 8.10 18.79 10.64
CA PHE A 215 7.15 17.84 11.20
C PHE A 215 7.74 16.42 11.21
N CYS A 216 8.40 16.00 10.13
CA CYS A 216 9.06 14.69 10.04
C CYS A 216 10.17 14.55 11.08
N ASP A 217 11.02 15.57 11.23
CA ASP A 217 12.13 15.56 12.18
C ASP A 217 11.66 15.45 13.63
N ARG A 218 10.62 16.20 14.00
CA ARG A 218 10.01 16.12 15.34
C ARG A 218 9.44 14.74 15.68
N ASN A 219 9.07 13.99 14.64
CA ASN A 219 8.40 12.69 14.78
C ASN A 219 9.33 11.50 14.51
N LYS A 220 10.59 11.74 14.21
CA LYS A 220 11.59 10.71 13.97
C LYS A 220 11.66 9.72 15.14
N GLY A 221 11.62 8.43 14.85
CA GLY A 221 11.61 7.35 15.83
C GLY A 221 10.30 7.11 16.57
N LYS A 222 9.26 7.97 16.39
CA LYS A 222 7.98 7.85 17.11
C LYS A 222 7.02 6.82 16.49
N PHE A 223 7.24 6.46 15.24
CA PHE A 223 6.38 5.52 14.51
C PHE A 223 6.98 4.10 14.40
N GLY A 224 8.14 3.85 15.02
CA GLY A 224 8.83 2.57 14.90
C GLY A 224 9.53 2.42 13.55
N ILE A 225 9.12 1.44 12.73
CA ILE A 225 9.67 1.21 11.39
C ILE A 225 8.68 1.78 10.38
N THR A 226 9.10 2.78 9.62
CA THR A 226 8.23 3.46 8.67
C THR A 226 9.01 4.13 7.53
N ILE A 227 8.34 4.51 6.44
CA ILE A 227 8.94 5.33 5.38
C ILE A 227 9.18 6.74 5.91
N ASN A 228 10.30 7.36 5.55
CA ASN A 228 10.54 8.78 5.79
C ASN A 228 9.65 9.60 4.85
N ARG A 229 8.85 10.48 5.45
CA ARG A 229 7.82 11.27 4.76
C ARG A 229 8.30 12.70 4.52
N THR A 230 9.55 12.83 4.05
CA THR A 230 10.10 14.16 3.71
C THR A 230 9.24 14.83 2.63
N SER A 231 9.30 16.15 2.56
CA SER A 231 8.62 16.94 1.53
C SER A 231 9.00 16.45 0.13
N GLU A 232 10.30 16.17 -0.12
CA GLU A 232 10.82 15.64 -1.38
C GLU A 232 10.19 14.28 -1.74
N TYR A 233 10.09 13.35 -0.76
CA TYR A 233 9.45 12.06 -0.97
C TYR A 233 7.95 12.20 -1.29
N LEU A 234 7.23 13.03 -0.53
CA LEU A 234 5.81 13.29 -0.75
C LEU A 234 5.57 14.00 -2.09
N LYS A 235 6.42 14.97 -2.45
CA LYS A 235 6.37 15.64 -3.76
C LYS A 235 6.46 14.64 -4.90
N TRP A 236 7.46 13.78 -4.89
CA TRP A 236 7.63 12.74 -5.89
C TRP A 236 6.46 11.73 -5.87
N ARG A 237 6.16 11.17 -4.69
CA ARG A 237 5.28 10.00 -4.59
C ARG A 237 3.80 10.32 -4.74
N ILE A 238 3.38 11.49 -4.27
CA ILE A 238 1.97 11.90 -4.17
C ILE A 238 1.63 12.98 -5.20
N PHE A 239 2.33 14.11 -5.16
CA PHE A 239 1.95 15.26 -5.99
C PHE A 239 2.35 15.12 -7.45
N LYS A 240 3.51 14.53 -7.74
CA LYS A 240 4.01 14.27 -9.10
C LYS A 240 3.70 12.85 -9.63
N ASN A 241 2.83 12.11 -8.96
CA ASN A 241 2.47 10.76 -9.39
C ASN A 241 1.65 10.81 -10.70
N PRO A 242 2.15 10.22 -11.82
CA PRO A 242 1.45 10.26 -13.09
C PRO A 242 0.34 9.21 -13.23
N HIS A 243 0.23 8.28 -12.28
CA HIS A 243 -0.73 7.19 -12.33
C HIS A 243 -2.02 7.49 -11.54
N LEU A 244 -1.90 8.23 -10.42
CA LEU A 244 -2.96 8.37 -9.43
C LEU A 244 -3.09 9.80 -8.95
N LYS A 245 -4.33 10.22 -8.67
CA LYS A 245 -4.61 11.50 -8.03
C LYS A 245 -4.95 11.31 -6.56
N TYR A 246 -4.39 12.16 -5.74
CA TYR A 246 -4.54 12.15 -4.30
C TYR A 246 -5.20 13.43 -3.80
N SER A 247 -5.84 13.34 -2.64
CA SER A 247 -6.24 14.49 -1.84
C SER A 247 -5.39 14.50 -0.58
N PHE A 248 -4.68 15.59 -0.34
CA PHE A 248 -3.81 15.80 0.80
C PHE A 248 -4.49 16.80 1.76
N LEU A 249 -4.88 16.33 2.94
CA LEU A 249 -5.50 17.14 3.98
C LEU A 249 -4.50 17.35 5.12
N LEU A 250 -4.04 18.58 5.29
CA LEU A 250 -3.11 19.00 6.33
C LEU A 250 -3.85 19.44 7.58
N ALA A 251 -3.32 19.14 8.75
CA ALA A 251 -3.83 19.58 10.05
C ALA A 251 -2.86 20.54 10.71
N ARG A 252 -3.39 21.69 11.18
CA ARG A 252 -2.64 22.72 11.90
C ARG A 252 -3.25 23.02 13.26
N LYS A 253 -2.38 23.32 14.22
CA LYS A 253 -2.75 23.88 15.52
C LYS A 253 -1.76 24.98 15.86
N PHE A 254 -2.27 26.20 16.14
CA PHE A 254 -1.42 27.38 16.35
C PHE A 254 -0.38 27.56 15.23
N ASP A 255 -0.84 27.53 13.98
CA ASP A 255 -0.05 27.65 12.75
C ASP A 255 1.04 26.57 12.54
N LYS A 256 1.15 25.62 13.44
CA LYS A 256 2.10 24.51 13.35
C LYS A 256 1.45 23.28 12.70
N VAL A 257 2.13 22.67 11.74
CA VAL A 257 1.72 21.39 11.18
C VAL A 257 1.83 20.32 12.27
N ILE A 258 0.71 19.65 12.53
CA ILE A 258 0.60 18.57 13.53
C ILE A 258 0.22 17.22 12.93
N GLY A 259 0.01 17.15 11.63
CA GLY A 259 -0.28 15.90 10.93
C GLY A 259 -0.96 16.12 9.59
N TYR A 260 -1.17 15.02 8.89
CA TYR A 260 -1.91 15.02 7.62
C TYR A 260 -2.57 13.66 7.36
N VAL A 261 -3.50 13.65 6.43
CA VAL A 261 -4.08 12.43 5.85
C VAL A 261 -4.12 12.53 4.35
N ILE A 262 -3.70 11.45 3.68
CA ILE A 262 -3.71 11.32 2.21
C ILE A 262 -4.79 10.31 1.84
N THR A 263 -5.64 10.68 0.90
CA THR A 263 -6.69 9.80 0.37
C THR A 263 -6.65 9.76 -1.15
N LYS A 264 -7.12 8.64 -1.73
CA LYS A 264 -7.35 8.48 -3.17
C LYS A 264 -8.67 7.75 -3.41
N HIS A 265 -9.24 7.90 -4.61
CA HIS A 265 -10.32 7.01 -5.05
C HIS A 265 -9.75 5.62 -5.31
N SER A 266 -10.51 4.58 -4.96
CA SER A 266 -10.12 3.21 -5.28
C SER A 266 -10.20 2.98 -6.78
N THR A 267 -9.16 2.38 -7.35
CA THR A 267 -9.13 2.00 -8.77
C THR A 267 -10.12 0.86 -9.09
N ALA A 268 -10.43 0.04 -8.07
CA ALA A 268 -11.35 -1.08 -8.20
C ALA A 268 -12.83 -0.72 -7.98
N ASN A 269 -13.12 0.38 -7.29
CA ASN A 269 -14.49 0.78 -6.95
C ASN A 269 -14.60 2.30 -6.74
N VAL A 270 -15.20 2.98 -7.71
CA VAL A 270 -15.36 4.45 -7.71
C VAL A 270 -16.19 5.00 -6.54
N ASP A 271 -17.06 4.18 -5.94
CA ASP A 271 -17.83 4.55 -4.75
C ASP A 271 -17.02 4.46 -3.45
N LYS A 272 -15.72 4.08 -3.55
CA LYS A 272 -14.85 3.85 -2.40
C LYS A 272 -13.60 4.72 -2.50
N CYS A 273 -13.15 5.24 -1.35
CA CYS A 273 -11.85 5.88 -1.20
C CYS A 273 -10.94 5.05 -0.28
N GLU A 274 -9.65 5.26 -0.42
CA GLU A 274 -8.62 4.61 0.37
C GLU A 274 -7.82 5.68 1.11
N ILE A 275 -7.57 5.48 2.40
CA ILE A 275 -6.59 6.26 3.14
C ILE A 275 -5.24 5.65 2.86
N VAL A 276 -4.42 6.38 2.13
CA VAL A 276 -3.08 5.97 1.71
C VAL A 276 -2.08 6.16 2.83
N ASP A 277 -2.18 7.30 3.53
CA ASP A 277 -1.34 7.61 4.67
C ASP A 277 -2.08 8.50 5.67
N LEU A 278 -1.74 8.37 6.94
CA LEU A 278 -2.20 9.24 8.00
C LEU A 278 -1.12 9.26 9.08
N VAL A 279 -0.55 10.39 9.35
CA VAL A 279 0.43 10.59 10.42
C VAL A 279 0.08 11.83 11.25
N CYS A 280 0.41 11.79 12.53
CA CYS A 280 0.14 12.89 13.44
C CYS A 280 1.27 13.03 14.47
N GLU A 281 1.42 14.23 15.01
CA GLU A 281 2.48 14.56 15.96
C GLU A 281 2.50 13.60 17.14
N GLN A 282 3.69 13.07 17.44
CA GLN A 282 3.97 12.11 18.51
C GLN A 282 3.06 10.88 18.52
N ASN A 283 2.45 10.59 17.37
CA ASN A 283 1.49 9.51 17.26
C ASN A 283 0.30 9.65 18.23
N ASP A 284 -0.15 10.89 18.50
CA ASP A 284 -1.23 11.20 19.43
C ASP A 284 -2.58 10.65 18.98
N GLU A 285 -3.34 10.04 19.90
CA GLU A 285 -4.63 9.41 19.57
C GLU A 285 -5.72 10.43 19.23
N ILE A 286 -5.74 11.58 19.90
CA ILE A 286 -6.78 12.60 19.67
C ILE A 286 -6.57 13.27 18.32
N ILE A 287 -5.33 13.61 17.99
CA ILE A 287 -4.97 14.17 16.66
C ILE A 287 -5.29 13.16 15.56
N PHE A 288 -4.91 11.89 15.74
CA PHE A 288 -5.24 10.81 14.82
C PHE A 288 -6.75 10.71 14.54
N ASN A 289 -7.55 10.67 15.62
CA ASN A 289 -9.00 10.57 15.51
C ASN A 289 -9.61 11.79 14.82
N THR A 290 -9.08 12.98 15.09
CA THR A 290 -9.55 14.24 14.53
C THR A 290 -9.27 14.32 13.03
N LEU A 291 -8.05 13.97 12.60
CA LEU A 291 -7.66 13.84 11.19
C LEU A 291 -8.55 12.85 10.45
N LEU A 292 -8.71 11.66 11.03
CA LEU A 292 -9.53 10.61 10.43
C LEU A 292 -10.99 11.05 10.25
N LYS A 293 -11.56 11.74 11.27
CA LYS A 293 -12.92 12.27 11.20
C LYS A 293 -13.05 13.37 10.15
N ALA A 294 -12.09 14.27 10.05
CA ALA A 294 -12.08 15.33 9.05
C ALA A 294 -12.03 14.75 7.62
N ALA A 295 -11.16 13.79 7.36
CA ALA A 295 -11.10 13.11 6.07
C ALA A 295 -12.42 12.42 5.72
N VAL A 296 -13.00 11.65 6.65
CA VAL A 296 -14.28 10.96 6.42
C VAL A 296 -15.43 11.95 6.20
N LYS A 297 -15.45 13.09 6.92
CA LYS A 297 -16.46 14.14 6.70
C LYS A 297 -16.40 14.65 5.26
N ARG A 298 -15.23 14.98 4.75
CA ARG A 298 -15.04 15.43 3.36
C ARG A 298 -15.46 14.38 2.33
N LEU A 299 -15.09 13.12 2.55
CA LEU A 299 -15.48 12.02 1.67
C LEU A 299 -17.01 11.81 1.68
N LYS A 300 -17.68 12.06 2.81
CA LYS A 300 -19.14 12.05 2.90
C LYS A 300 -19.78 13.17 2.08
N GLU A 301 -19.22 14.37 2.12
CA GLU A 301 -19.64 15.53 1.33
C GLU A 301 -19.45 15.26 -0.17
N ALA A 302 -18.34 14.60 -0.54
CA ALA A 302 -18.07 14.10 -1.90
C ALA A 302 -18.92 12.87 -2.30
N LYS A 303 -19.91 12.47 -1.49
CA LYS A 303 -20.84 11.36 -1.74
C LYS A 303 -20.18 9.98 -1.84
N VAL A 304 -18.97 9.79 -1.30
CA VAL A 304 -18.29 8.50 -1.22
C VAL A 304 -19.09 7.54 -0.35
N GLY A 305 -19.17 6.28 -0.74
CA GLY A 305 -19.94 5.23 -0.05
C GLY A 305 -19.21 4.61 1.13
N ALA A 306 -17.90 4.38 0.98
CA ALA A 306 -17.04 3.78 1.99
C ALA A 306 -15.60 4.28 1.89
N VAL A 307 -14.87 4.16 3.00
CA VAL A 307 -13.43 4.44 3.06
C VAL A 307 -12.69 3.28 3.72
N SER A 308 -11.52 2.92 3.18
CA SER A 308 -10.68 1.87 3.72
C SER A 308 -9.33 2.38 4.20
N PHE A 309 -8.73 1.62 5.10
CA PHE A 309 -7.38 1.79 5.62
C PHE A 309 -6.73 0.41 5.72
N THR A 310 -5.59 0.21 5.05
CA THR A 310 -4.84 -1.05 5.10
C THR A 310 -3.64 -0.91 6.02
N THR A 311 -3.44 -1.90 6.90
CA THR A 311 -2.28 -2.00 7.79
C THR A 311 -1.92 -3.46 8.04
N LEU A 312 -0.92 -3.74 8.89
CA LEU A 312 -0.58 -5.11 9.27
C LEU A 312 -1.49 -5.63 10.38
N ASN A 313 -1.84 -6.90 10.30
CA ASN A 313 -2.81 -7.54 11.20
C ASN A 313 -2.41 -7.59 12.68
N SER A 314 -1.15 -7.40 12.99
CA SER A 314 -0.63 -7.39 14.37
C SER A 314 -0.21 -6.00 14.86
N ASN A 315 -0.49 -4.95 14.09
CA ASN A 315 -0.32 -3.59 14.58
C ASN A 315 -1.46 -3.22 15.53
N ASN A 316 -1.34 -3.63 16.79
CA ASN A 316 -2.38 -3.42 17.80
C ASN A 316 -2.75 -1.96 18.02
N PHE A 317 -1.80 -1.04 17.77
CA PHE A 317 -2.00 0.38 17.92
C PHE A 317 -2.97 0.95 16.87
N LEU A 318 -2.66 0.82 15.58
CA LEU A 318 -3.54 1.27 14.49
C LEU A 318 -4.87 0.52 14.50
N ASN A 319 -4.83 -0.80 14.72
CA ASN A 319 -6.02 -1.63 14.73
C ASN A 319 -7.04 -1.20 15.79
N ARG A 320 -6.60 -0.89 17.03
CA ARG A 320 -7.46 -0.40 18.10
C ARG A 320 -8.07 0.96 17.78
N ARG A 321 -7.27 1.90 17.25
CA ARG A 321 -7.74 3.24 16.87
C ARG A 321 -8.77 3.17 15.75
N LEU A 322 -8.53 2.38 14.73
CA LEU A 322 -9.47 2.20 13.62
C LEU A 322 -10.81 1.65 14.11
N ILE A 323 -10.79 0.61 14.99
CA ILE A 323 -12.02 0.05 15.57
C ILE A 323 -12.76 1.08 16.42
N LYS A 324 -12.07 1.86 17.29
CA LYS A 324 -12.69 2.92 18.09
C LYS A 324 -13.38 3.98 17.21
N ASN A 325 -12.87 4.22 16.02
CA ASN A 325 -13.43 5.15 15.04
C ASN A 325 -14.43 4.51 14.07
N GLY A 326 -14.94 3.32 14.37
CA GLY A 326 -15.97 2.64 13.59
C GLY A 326 -15.49 2.05 12.28
N PHE A 327 -14.20 1.77 12.13
CA PHE A 327 -13.67 0.95 11.03
C PHE A 327 -13.70 -0.52 11.42
N LEU A 328 -14.14 -1.38 10.53
CA LEU A 328 -14.25 -2.82 10.77
C LEU A 328 -13.34 -3.60 9.81
N PRO A 329 -12.66 -4.66 10.27
CA PRO A 329 -11.82 -5.49 9.42
C PRO A 329 -12.68 -6.33 8.45
N VAL A 330 -12.68 -5.96 7.18
CA VAL A 330 -13.54 -6.55 6.13
C VAL A 330 -13.36 -8.07 6.04
N GLN A 331 -12.11 -8.55 6.08
CA GLN A 331 -11.80 -9.97 5.97
C GLN A 331 -12.38 -10.78 7.14
N LYS A 332 -12.43 -10.20 8.35
CA LYS A 332 -13.00 -10.88 9.52
C LYS A 332 -14.52 -10.93 9.45
N ILE A 333 -15.17 -9.86 8.97
CA ILE A 333 -16.63 -9.81 8.83
C ILE A 333 -17.09 -10.77 7.74
N ALA A 334 -16.45 -10.72 6.57
CA ALA A 334 -16.74 -11.67 5.50
C ALA A 334 -16.56 -13.12 5.97
N SER A 335 -15.47 -13.44 6.68
CA SER A 335 -15.25 -14.79 7.19
C SER A 335 -16.25 -15.20 8.28
N PHE A 336 -16.70 -14.29 9.13
CA PHE A 336 -17.69 -14.59 10.18
C PHE A 336 -19.09 -14.84 9.59
N VAL A 337 -19.50 -14.00 8.63
CA VAL A 337 -20.82 -14.13 7.98
C VAL A 337 -20.86 -15.33 7.03
N PHE A 338 -19.76 -15.63 6.35
CA PHE A 338 -19.71 -16.64 5.29
C PHE A 338 -19.08 -17.98 5.68
N LYS A 339 -18.35 -18.07 6.83
CA LYS A 339 -17.79 -19.34 7.33
C LYS A 339 -18.85 -20.42 7.57
N ARG A 340 -20.10 -20.02 7.80
CA ARG A 340 -21.25 -20.92 7.88
C ARG A 340 -21.86 -21.27 6.50
N LEU A 341 -21.49 -20.56 5.43
CA LEU A 341 -22.13 -20.69 4.13
C LEU A 341 -21.19 -21.19 3.01
N THR A 342 -19.86 -21.16 3.22
CA THR A 342 -18.91 -21.64 2.22
C THR A 342 -17.63 -22.15 2.87
N SER A 343 -17.27 -23.41 2.59
CA SER A 343 -16.02 -24.05 3.03
C SER A 343 -14.76 -23.56 2.29
N ASP A 344 -14.88 -22.76 1.23
CA ASP A 344 -13.79 -22.39 0.35
C ASP A 344 -13.74 -20.89 0.05
N ILE A 345 -13.28 -20.10 1.02
CA ILE A 345 -12.64 -18.82 0.69
C ILE A 345 -11.26 -18.85 1.34
N SER A 346 -10.31 -19.47 0.67
CA SER A 346 -8.89 -19.15 0.85
C SER A 346 -8.67 -17.76 0.25
N ILE A 347 -8.97 -16.71 1.01
CA ILE A 347 -8.40 -15.39 0.73
C ILE A 347 -6.90 -15.61 0.97
N GLU A 348 -6.14 -15.84 -0.10
CA GLU A 348 -4.68 -15.80 -0.05
C GLU A 348 -4.32 -14.45 0.53
N ARG A 349 -3.99 -14.46 1.82
CA ARG A 349 -3.66 -13.22 2.54
C ARG A 349 -2.27 -12.84 2.09
N SER A 350 -2.19 -11.83 1.25
CA SER A 350 -0.93 -11.22 0.85
C SER A 350 -0.10 -10.85 2.08
N VAL A 351 1.21 -11.03 1.99
CA VAL A 351 2.14 -10.91 3.11
C VAL A 351 3.19 -9.87 2.77
N LEU A 352 3.54 -9.03 3.74
CA LEU A 352 4.76 -8.23 3.69
C LEU A 352 5.95 -9.15 3.95
N LEU A 353 6.86 -9.25 2.99
CA LEU A 353 8.14 -9.92 3.15
C LEU A 353 9.25 -8.89 3.27
N ALA A 354 10.25 -9.18 4.10
CA ALA A 354 11.45 -8.37 4.21
C ALA A 354 12.71 -9.26 4.30
N LYS A 355 13.84 -8.69 3.89
CA LYS A 355 15.16 -9.29 4.03
C LYS A 355 16.13 -8.26 4.56
N VAL A 356 16.70 -8.52 5.71
CA VAL A 356 17.79 -7.72 6.29
C VAL A 356 19.05 -7.94 5.46
N ILE A 357 19.71 -6.86 5.13
CA ILE A 357 21.03 -6.83 4.50
C ILE A 357 22.06 -6.33 5.52
N ASN A 358 21.83 -5.16 6.12
CA ASN A 358 22.70 -4.60 7.13
C ASN A 358 22.56 -5.39 8.44
N GLN A 359 23.66 -6.00 8.89
CA GLN A 359 23.69 -6.88 10.07
C GLN A 359 23.46 -6.12 11.40
N ASN A 360 23.61 -4.80 11.41
CA ASN A 360 23.33 -3.96 12.58
C ASN A 360 21.84 -3.77 12.86
N ILE A 361 20.96 -4.20 11.93
CA ILE A 361 19.52 -4.12 12.10
C ILE A 361 19.02 -5.31 12.95
N SER A 362 18.32 -5.01 14.05
CA SER A 362 17.71 -6.05 14.88
C SER A 362 16.64 -6.83 14.10
N SER A 363 16.94 -8.08 13.78
CA SER A 363 15.99 -8.96 13.09
C SER A 363 14.72 -9.22 13.92
N ILE A 364 14.82 -9.23 15.25
CA ILE A 364 13.67 -9.43 16.14
C ILE A 364 12.65 -8.30 15.99
N LYS A 365 13.10 -7.04 16.00
CA LYS A 365 12.22 -5.87 15.83
C LYS A 365 11.68 -5.81 14.39
N LEU A 366 12.52 -6.08 13.40
CA LEU A 366 12.13 -6.02 11.99
C LEU A 366 11.01 -7.02 11.65
N TYR A 367 11.10 -8.25 12.13
CA TYR A 367 10.10 -9.28 11.85
C TYR A 367 8.92 -9.28 12.83
N ASN A 368 8.86 -8.30 13.72
CA ASN A 368 7.72 -8.06 14.58
C ASN A 368 6.79 -7.02 13.92
N PRO A 369 5.61 -7.39 13.41
CA PRO A 369 4.71 -6.47 12.72
C PRO A 369 4.20 -5.34 13.62
N SER A 370 4.24 -5.49 14.95
CA SER A 370 3.86 -4.42 15.87
C SER A 370 4.85 -3.26 15.92
N CYS A 371 6.08 -3.48 15.45
CA CYS A 371 7.10 -2.43 15.33
C CYS A 371 6.94 -1.57 14.06
N TRP A 372 6.04 -1.94 13.13
CA TRP A 372 5.85 -1.24 11.88
C TRP A 372 4.65 -0.30 11.93
N TYR A 373 4.86 0.95 11.56
CA TYR A 373 3.79 1.86 11.19
C TYR A 373 3.53 1.73 9.70
N TYR A 374 2.78 0.69 9.35
CA TYR A 374 2.49 0.36 7.97
C TYR A 374 1.19 1.04 7.52
N THR A 375 1.27 1.76 6.40
CA THR A 375 0.15 2.35 5.66
C THR A 375 0.27 1.99 4.18
N ASP A 376 -0.74 2.28 3.38
CA ASP A 376 -0.67 2.00 1.94
C ASP A 376 0.37 2.84 1.19
N LEU A 377 0.97 3.85 1.82
CA LEU A 377 2.11 4.58 1.27
C LEU A 377 3.29 3.66 0.90
N PHE A 378 3.45 2.53 1.60
CA PHE A 378 4.42 1.50 1.25
C PHE A 378 4.16 0.83 -0.11
N ASN A 379 2.92 0.86 -0.58
CA ASN A 379 2.49 0.28 -1.85
C ASN A 379 2.33 1.30 -2.95
N GLU A 380 2.12 2.57 -2.60
CA GLU A 380 1.73 3.59 -3.55
C GLU A 380 2.73 3.82 -4.68
N GLY A 381 2.19 4.32 -5.78
CA GLY A 381 2.92 4.72 -6.97
C GLY A 381 2.83 3.74 -8.12
N LEU A 382 2.18 2.61 -7.92
CA LEU A 382 2.12 1.56 -8.92
C LEU A 382 0.68 1.32 -9.32
N SER A 383 0.45 1.42 -10.57
CA SER A 383 -0.83 1.15 -11.25
C SER A 383 -1.29 -0.30 -11.11
#